data_1a63a30aa2ceb0cc24a374f28b28ada4
#
_entry.id   1a63a30aa2ceb0cc24a374f28b28ada4
#
_cell.length_a   1.000
_cell.length_b   1.000
_cell.length_c   1.000
_cell.angle_alpha   90.00
_cell.angle_beta   90.00
_cell.angle_gamma   90.00
#
_symmetry.space_group_name_H-M   'P 1'
#
loop_
_entity.id
_entity.type
_entity.pdbx_description
1 polymer ?
#
loop_
_entity_poly.entity_id
_entity_poly.type
_entity_poly.pdbx_seq_one_letter_code
_entity_poly.pdbx_strand_id
1 'polypeptide(L)'
;MRKCRTIALVFLISFLINLPGFGQKISKEELLFLTPNWTGERFEDGRPKVADEILDRMKEVTHEEAWAVLKNEGYKYQYAENWETIHSDRVLVGRALTATFMPGRPDIHDAIDKRGKAEGKRGQNSWPVDLLMPRDVYVANQFGLHIGGPTIGDNVGNAIYAKSGNGIVYDGAVRDINGLKAIDGFVSFFSSYHPSHHNQAGDLNTMLIGINQPTQIRQVTVMAGDVVLGRDGAVTFIPPHLAEKVVITSEVVRLRDMFGHSRLREGVYTAGQIDTRWSPEIEKDFSQWLNNHKNDLPIPKEQIEEILRERTW
;
A
#
# COMPACT_ATOMS: atom_id res chain seq x y z
N MET A 1 -39.56 26.08 64.04
CA MET A 1 -38.17 25.89 63.70
C MET A 1 -38.13 25.02 62.44
N ARG A 2 -38.04 25.62 61.23
CA ARG A 2 -37.94 24.92 59.96
C ARG A 2 -36.44 24.86 59.52
N LYS A 3 -35.89 23.68 59.45
CA LYS A 3 -34.51 23.45 58.92
C LYS A 3 -34.51 23.49 57.39
N CYS A 4 -33.87 24.52 56.86
CA CYS A 4 -33.59 24.64 55.43
C CYS A 4 -32.42 23.70 55.08
N ARG A 5 -32.63 22.70 54.22
CA ARG A 5 -31.57 21.86 53.66
C ARG A 5 -31.15 22.44 52.34
N THR A 6 -29.96 23.01 52.29
CA THR A 6 -29.30 23.46 51.05
C THR A 6 -28.73 22.25 50.32
N ILE A 7 -29.26 21.94 49.13
CA ILE A 7 -28.73 20.93 48.26
C ILE A 7 -27.67 21.61 47.37
N ALA A 8 -26.40 21.27 47.59
CA ALA A 8 -25.31 21.70 46.74
C ALA A 8 -25.30 20.84 45.47
N LEU A 9 -25.60 21.44 44.31
CA LEU A 9 -25.53 20.82 43.01
C LEU A 9 -24.07 20.89 42.52
N VAL A 10 -23.36 19.76 42.57
CA VAL A 10 -21.99 19.67 42.04
C VAL A 10 -22.09 19.45 40.52
N PHE A 11 -21.80 20.50 39.76
CA PHE A 11 -21.60 20.40 38.32
C PHE A 11 -20.25 19.74 38.04
N LEU A 12 -20.26 18.48 37.64
CA LEU A 12 -19.09 17.78 37.10
C LEU A 12 -18.88 18.30 35.66
N ILE A 13 -18.00 19.29 35.47
CA ILE A 13 -17.56 19.74 34.16
C ILE A 13 -16.54 18.70 33.69
N SER A 14 -16.99 17.80 32.80
CA SER A 14 -16.10 16.93 32.08
C SER A 14 -15.28 17.76 31.10
N PHE A 15 -14.06 18.10 31.50
CA PHE A 15 -13.05 18.62 30.59
C PHE A 15 -12.71 17.49 29.59
N LEU A 16 -13.33 17.52 28.42
CA LEU A 16 -12.81 16.79 27.25
C LEU A 16 -11.43 17.42 26.95
N ILE A 17 -10.37 16.82 27.45
CA ILE A 17 -9.03 17.11 27.00
C ILE A 17 -8.98 16.67 25.55
N ASN A 18 -9.24 17.59 24.63
CA ASN A 18 -8.84 17.43 23.24
C ASN A 18 -7.31 17.38 23.24
N LEU A 19 -6.75 16.17 23.28
CA LEU A 19 -5.34 15.98 22.93
C LEU A 19 -5.20 16.51 21.51
N PRO A 20 -4.29 17.45 21.25
CA PRO A 20 -4.07 17.94 19.91
C PRO A 20 -3.61 16.74 19.06
N GLY A 21 -4.49 16.23 18.21
CA GLY A 21 -4.12 15.25 17.22
C GLY A 21 -3.03 15.84 16.31
N PHE A 22 -2.21 15.00 15.72
CA PHE A 22 -1.26 15.41 14.68
C PHE A 22 -2.02 16.18 13.59
N GLY A 23 -1.81 17.49 13.48
CA GLY A 23 -2.61 18.31 12.60
C GLY A 23 -2.47 17.98 11.10
N GLN A 24 -1.46 17.19 10.73
CA GLN A 24 -1.27 16.64 9.39
C GLN A 24 -1.79 15.22 9.26
N LYS A 25 -1.97 14.47 10.36
CA LYS A 25 -2.50 13.11 10.33
C LYS A 25 -4.02 13.17 10.24
N ILE A 26 -4.60 12.39 9.32
CA ILE A 26 -6.05 12.21 9.23
C ILE A 26 -6.60 11.66 10.57
N SER A 27 -7.81 12.05 10.96
CA SER A 27 -8.44 11.46 12.13
C SER A 27 -8.84 10.01 11.86
N LYS A 28 -8.96 9.22 12.93
CA LYS A 28 -9.43 7.83 12.84
C LYS A 28 -10.84 7.78 12.28
N GLU A 29 -11.71 8.67 12.70
CA GLU A 29 -13.11 8.77 12.27
C GLU A 29 -13.20 9.02 10.76
N GLU A 30 -12.39 9.97 10.26
CA GLU A 30 -12.36 10.29 8.83
C GLU A 30 -11.80 9.11 8.01
N LEU A 31 -10.78 8.43 8.51
CA LEU A 31 -10.21 7.26 7.82
C LEU A 31 -11.22 6.09 7.79
N LEU A 32 -11.98 5.86 8.86
CA LEU A 32 -13.09 4.91 8.88
C LEU A 32 -14.16 5.26 7.84
N PHE A 33 -14.53 6.54 7.76
CA PHE A 33 -15.49 7.04 6.78
C PHE A 33 -15.02 6.83 5.34
N LEU A 34 -13.73 7.05 5.06
CA LEU A 34 -13.15 6.91 3.72
C LEU A 34 -12.83 5.46 3.32
N THR A 35 -12.88 4.51 4.26
CA THR A 35 -12.65 3.09 4.00
C THR A 35 -13.82 2.22 4.46
N PRO A 36 -15.07 2.50 4.01
CA PRO A 36 -16.28 1.88 4.54
C PRO A 36 -16.41 0.38 4.18
N ASN A 37 -15.82 -0.04 3.08
CA ASN A 37 -15.89 -1.43 2.61
C ASN A 37 -14.95 -2.38 3.35
N TRP A 38 -14.02 -1.85 4.17
CA TRP A 38 -13.13 -2.68 4.98
C TRP A 38 -13.77 -3.06 6.31
N THR A 39 -14.07 -4.34 6.48
CA THR A 39 -14.68 -4.92 7.70
C THR A 39 -13.69 -5.70 8.56
N GLY A 40 -12.44 -5.86 8.10
CA GLY A 40 -11.40 -6.61 8.81
C GLY A 40 -10.71 -5.81 9.93
N GLU A 41 -9.62 -6.37 10.43
CA GLU A 41 -8.80 -5.76 11.49
C GLU A 41 -8.25 -4.39 11.05
N ARG A 42 -8.10 -3.48 12.02
CA ARG A 42 -7.49 -2.15 11.80
C ARG A 42 -6.37 -1.92 12.79
N PHE A 43 -5.40 -1.12 12.38
CA PHE A 43 -4.44 -0.53 13.29
C PHE A 43 -5.13 0.47 14.25
N GLU A 44 -4.44 0.83 15.32
CA GLU A 44 -4.96 1.78 16.32
C GLU A 44 -5.35 3.13 15.68
N ASP A 45 -4.61 3.56 14.67
CA ASP A 45 -4.85 4.80 13.91
C ASP A 45 -6.03 4.72 12.93
N GLY A 46 -6.67 3.56 12.78
CA GLY A 46 -7.84 3.33 11.92
C GLY A 46 -7.50 2.78 10.54
N ARG A 47 -6.22 2.69 10.16
CA ARG A 47 -5.82 2.11 8.86
C ARG A 47 -6.26 0.64 8.76
N PRO A 48 -6.80 0.21 7.61
CA PRO A 48 -7.02 -1.20 7.32
C PRO A 48 -5.74 -2.02 7.52
N LYS A 49 -5.87 -3.18 8.16
CA LYS A 49 -4.77 -4.12 8.40
C LYS A 49 -5.04 -5.42 7.65
N VAL A 50 -4.70 -5.45 6.37
CA VAL A 50 -4.73 -6.70 5.59
C VAL A 50 -3.77 -7.70 6.24
N ALA A 51 -4.20 -8.95 6.39
CA ALA A 51 -3.44 -10.00 7.04
C ALA A 51 -2.08 -10.25 6.34
N ASP A 52 -1.07 -10.57 7.13
CA ASP A 52 0.30 -10.80 6.61
C ASP A 52 0.35 -11.98 5.64
N GLU A 53 -0.48 -13.00 5.86
CA GLU A 53 -0.62 -14.13 4.94
C GLU A 53 -1.07 -13.70 3.54
N ILE A 54 -2.04 -12.78 3.44
CA ILE A 54 -2.50 -12.23 2.16
C ILE A 54 -1.36 -11.44 1.49
N LEU A 55 -0.58 -10.68 2.26
CA LEU A 55 0.59 -9.97 1.71
C LEU A 55 1.67 -10.92 1.19
N ASP A 56 1.89 -12.06 1.86
CA ASP A 56 2.86 -13.05 1.38
C ASP A 56 2.41 -13.72 0.08
N ARG A 57 1.15 -14.08 -0.03
CA ARG A 57 0.55 -14.63 -1.24
C ARG A 57 0.48 -13.61 -2.37
N MET A 58 0.30 -12.32 -2.06
CA MET A 58 0.28 -11.22 -3.03
C MET A 58 1.59 -11.07 -3.81
N LYS A 59 2.72 -11.53 -3.27
CA LYS A 59 4.03 -11.50 -3.95
C LYS A 59 4.04 -12.29 -5.27
N GLU A 60 3.16 -13.28 -5.37
CA GLU A 60 3.04 -14.12 -6.55
C GLU A 60 2.06 -13.56 -7.60
N VAL A 61 1.29 -12.52 -7.26
CA VAL A 61 0.29 -11.91 -8.14
C VAL A 61 0.98 -11.05 -9.20
N THR A 62 0.53 -11.16 -10.45
CA THR A 62 0.96 -10.28 -11.54
C THR A 62 0.09 -9.01 -11.62
N HIS A 63 0.59 -8.00 -12.34
CA HIS A 63 -0.19 -6.78 -12.57
C HIS A 63 -1.48 -7.06 -13.36
N GLU A 64 -1.41 -7.96 -14.34
CA GLU A 64 -2.54 -8.34 -15.18
C GLU A 64 -3.65 -9.01 -14.38
N GLU A 65 -3.29 -9.94 -13.49
CA GLU A 65 -4.23 -10.63 -12.60
C GLU A 65 -4.91 -9.66 -11.65
N ALA A 66 -4.14 -8.79 -10.99
CA ALA A 66 -4.67 -7.75 -10.10
C ALA A 66 -5.55 -6.76 -10.86
N TRP A 67 -5.08 -6.28 -12.02
CA TRP A 67 -5.80 -5.33 -12.85
C TRP A 67 -7.14 -5.88 -13.34
N ALA A 68 -7.20 -7.15 -13.75
CA ALA A 68 -8.43 -7.78 -14.21
C ALA A 68 -9.51 -7.77 -13.11
N VAL A 69 -9.14 -8.14 -11.88
CA VAL A 69 -10.06 -8.10 -10.73
C VAL A 69 -10.50 -6.66 -10.45
N LEU A 70 -9.56 -5.73 -10.35
CA LEU A 70 -9.84 -4.33 -10.04
C LEU A 70 -10.75 -3.69 -11.07
N LYS A 71 -10.49 -3.90 -12.37
CA LYS A 71 -11.34 -3.41 -13.46
C LYS A 71 -12.77 -3.93 -13.36
N ASN A 72 -12.94 -5.23 -13.08
CA ASN A 72 -14.27 -5.87 -12.95
C ASN A 72 -15.03 -5.33 -11.73
N GLU A 73 -14.34 -4.90 -10.68
CA GLU A 73 -14.89 -4.23 -9.51
C GLU A 73 -15.10 -2.70 -9.70
N GLY A 74 -14.84 -2.18 -10.91
CA GLY A 74 -15.04 -0.77 -11.25
C GLY A 74 -13.83 0.15 -11.00
N TYR A 75 -12.70 -0.38 -10.51
CA TYR A 75 -11.47 0.35 -10.24
C TYR A 75 -10.60 0.44 -11.50
N LYS A 76 -10.66 1.58 -12.21
CA LYS A 76 -10.00 1.76 -13.53
C LYS A 76 -8.59 2.35 -13.46
N TYR A 77 -8.24 3.03 -12.36
CA TYR A 77 -7.03 3.85 -12.23
C TYR A 77 -6.22 3.42 -11.01
N GLN A 78 -5.87 2.13 -10.90
CA GLN A 78 -5.12 1.60 -9.77
C GLN A 78 -3.69 1.17 -10.15
N TYR A 79 -3.26 1.42 -11.38
CA TYR A 79 -1.97 1.04 -11.92
C TYR A 79 -1.16 2.28 -12.29
N ALA A 80 0.09 2.34 -11.85
CA ALA A 80 1.04 3.41 -12.14
C ALA A 80 2.36 2.81 -12.66
N GLU A 81 2.83 3.32 -13.78
CA GLU A 81 3.99 2.81 -14.52
C GLU A 81 5.11 3.86 -14.65
N ASN A 82 6.20 3.47 -15.33
CA ASN A 82 7.34 4.33 -15.66
C ASN A 82 8.09 4.84 -14.43
N TRP A 83 8.46 3.91 -13.53
CA TRP A 83 9.25 4.19 -12.37
C TRP A 83 10.73 3.86 -12.55
N GLU A 84 11.61 4.69 -12.01
CA GLU A 84 12.95 4.28 -11.66
C GLU A 84 12.89 3.35 -10.46
N THR A 85 13.80 2.35 -10.39
CA THR A 85 13.75 1.32 -9.35
C THR A 85 15.10 1.05 -8.69
N ILE A 86 15.03 0.63 -7.43
CA ILE A 86 16.13 -0.02 -6.71
C ILE A 86 15.66 -1.42 -6.35
N HIS A 87 16.52 -2.44 -6.54
CA HIS A 87 16.21 -3.86 -6.35
C HIS A 87 15.01 -4.33 -7.19
N SER A 88 15.04 -4.02 -8.49
CA SER A 88 13.99 -4.37 -9.46
C SER A 88 13.76 -5.88 -9.65
N ASP A 89 14.69 -6.70 -9.16
CA ASP A 89 14.61 -8.17 -9.12
C ASP A 89 13.71 -8.70 -7.99
N ARG A 90 13.17 -7.80 -7.16
CA ARG A 90 12.34 -8.12 -6.00
C ARG A 90 10.96 -7.49 -6.12
N VAL A 91 9.98 -8.13 -5.49
CA VAL A 91 8.59 -7.65 -5.45
C VAL A 91 8.37 -6.83 -4.18
N LEU A 92 7.80 -5.63 -4.32
CA LEU A 92 7.38 -4.78 -3.23
C LEU A 92 5.93 -5.09 -2.86
N VAL A 93 5.68 -5.64 -1.68
CA VAL A 93 4.33 -5.86 -1.18
C VAL A 93 4.21 -5.38 0.26
N GLY A 94 3.18 -4.60 0.54
CA GLY A 94 2.87 -4.15 1.90
C GLY A 94 1.66 -3.22 1.94
N ARG A 95 1.35 -2.70 3.13
CA ARG A 95 0.25 -1.77 3.34
C ARG A 95 0.73 -0.34 3.19
N ALA A 96 0.01 0.48 2.44
CA ALA A 96 0.37 1.88 2.24
C ALA A 96 0.27 2.69 3.53
N LEU A 97 1.36 3.35 3.92
CA LEU A 97 1.32 4.54 4.76
C LEU A 97 1.51 5.74 3.83
N THR A 98 0.49 6.58 3.70
CA THR A 98 0.51 7.68 2.73
C THR A 98 1.05 8.97 3.33
N ALA A 99 1.82 9.73 2.53
CA ALA A 99 2.24 11.09 2.85
C ALA A 99 2.07 12.00 1.63
N THR A 100 1.61 13.23 1.88
CA THR A 100 1.42 14.23 0.85
C THR A 100 2.23 15.47 1.17
N PHE A 101 3.10 15.84 0.24
CA PHE A 101 3.84 17.09 0.28
C PHE A 101 3.29 18.08 -0.74
N MET A 102 3.47 19.35 -0.48
CA MET A 102 3.16 20.45 -1.40
C MET A 102 4.33 21.40 -1.53
N PRO A 103 4.37 22.23 -2.58
CA PRO A 103 5.35 23.30 -2.70
C PRO A 103 5.38 24.17 -1.45
N GLY A 104 6.58 24.55 -1.04
CA GLY A 104 6.78 25.35 0.17
C GLY A 104 6.07 26.69 0.10
N ARG A 105 5.32 27.01 1.15
CA ARG A 105 4.66 28.28 1.36
C ARG A 105 4.97 28.76 2.79
N PRO A 106 5.69 29.91 2.97
CA PRO A 106 6.28 30.29 4.25
C PRO A 106 5.31 30.33 5.42
N ASP A 107 4.15 30.95 5.23
CA ASP A 107 3.12 31.14 6.26
C ASP A 107 2.56 29.79 6.79
N ILE A 108 2.34 28.83 5.89
CA ILE A 108 1.85 27.50 6.24
C ILE A 108 2.98 26.63 6.82
N HIS A 109 4.15 26.66 6.17
CA HIS A 109 5.32 25.89 6.62
C HIS A 109 5.71 26.25 8.06
N ASP A 110 5.77 27.55 8.38
CA ASP A 110 6.13 28.03 9.72
C ASP A 110 5.09 27.58 10.78
N ALA A 111 3.81 27.58 10.42
CA ALA A 111 2.75 27.07 11.29
C ALA A 111 2.91 25.58 11.57
N ILE A 112 3.21 24.76 10.55
CA ILE A 112 3.47 23.32 10.66
C ILE A 112 4.72 23.08 11.51
N ASP A 113 5.82 23.77 11.23
CA ASP A 113 7.08 23.64 11.98
C ASP A 113 6.93 24.01 13.45
N LYS A 114 6.23 25.11 13.73
CA LYS A 114 5.94 25.53 15.11
C LYS A 114 5.17 24.45 15.88
N ARG A 115 4.20 23.82 15.24
CA ARG A 115 3.44 22.71 15.84
C ARG A 115 4.35 21.51 16.07
N GLY A 116 5.12 21.09 15.09
CA GLY A 116 6.06 19.98 15.22
C GLY A 116 7.09 20.18 16.32
N LYS A 117 7.66 21.39 16.41
CA LYS A 117 8.59 21.75 17.50
C LYS A 117 7.95 21.67 18.88
N ALA A 118 6.69 22.08 19.01
CA ALA A 118 5.93 21.94 20.27
C ALA A 118 5.72 20.48 20.67
N GLU A 119 5.67 19.57 19.68
CA GLU A 119 5.56 18.11 19.86
C GLU A 119 6.94 17.40 19.92
N GLY A 120 8.04 18.14 19.96
CA GLY A 120 9.41 17.60 19.98
C GLY A 120 9.89 17.03 18.65
N LYS A 121 9.19 17.27 17.54
CA LYS A 121 9.52 16.74 16.22
C LYS A 121 10.43 17.66 15.43
N ARG A 122 11.28 17.08 14.59
CA ARG A 122 12.19 17.78 13.69
C ARG A 122 12.07 17.19 12.29
N GLY A 123 12.25 18.02 11.25
CA GLY A 123 12.27 17.60 9.86
C GLY A 123 10.96 16.96 9.41
N GLN A 124 10.11 17.73 8.74
CA GLN A 124 8.77 17.28 8.31
C GLN A 124 8.81 16.00 7.45
N ASN A 125 9.92 15.74 6.74
CA ASN A 125 10.11 14.53 5.96
C ASN A 125 10.22 13.23 6.80
N SER A 126 10.58 13.34 8.09
CA SER A 126 10.69 12.17 8.97
C SER A 126 9.39 11.82 9.70
N TRP A 127 8.45 12.76 9.82
CA TRP A 127 7.24 12.54 10.62
C TRP A 127 6.38 11.37 10.13
N PRO A 128 6.14 11.18 8.81
CA PRO A 128 5.43 9.99 8.33
C PRO A 128 6.21 8.70 8.62
N VAL A 129 7.54 8.75 8.49
CA VAL A 129 8.42 7.58 8.72
C VAL A 129 8.29 7.06 10.14
N ASP A 130 8.13 7.97 11.13
CA ASP A 130 7.97 7.59 12.52
C ASP A 130 6.69 6.79 12.82
N LEU A 131 5.71 6.83 11.91
CA LEU A 131 4.42 6.13 12.02
C LEU A 131 4.37 4.80 11.26
N LEU A 132 5.44 4.43 10.56
CA LEU A 132 5.52 3.15 9.86
C LEU A 132 5.46 1.98 10.85
N MET A 133 4.72 0.97 10.45
CA MET A 133 4.59 -0.31 11.13
C MET A 133 5.26 -1.42 10.28
N PRO A 134 5.57 -2.57 10.87
CA PRO A 134 6.08 -3.71 10.10
C PRO A 134 5.21 -4.03 8.88
N ARG A 135 5.87 -4.26 7.75
CA ARG A 135 5.26 -4.54 6.42
C ARG A 135 4.49 -3.37 5.80
N ASP A 136 4.60 -2.16 6.32
CA ASP A 136 4.14 -0.97 5.62
C ASP A 136 5.07 -0.66 4.44
N VAL A 137 4.50 -0.05 3.39
CA VAL A 137 5.24 0.63 2.31
C VAL A 137 5.04 2.12 2.48
N TYR A 138 6.13 2.88 2.50
CA TYR A 138 6.03 4.33 2.51
C TYR A 138 5.62 4.84 1.13
N VAL A 139 4.42 5.37 1.01
CA VAL A 139 3.85 5.89 -0.24
C VAL A 139 3.72 7.40 -0.15
N ALA A 140 4.52 8.14 -0.91
CA ALA A 140 4.52 9.58 -0.79
C ALA A 140 4.44 10.31 -2.13
N ASN A 141 3.57 11.33 -2.16
CA ASN A 141 3.48 12.29 -3.26
C ASN A 141 4.31 13.53 -2.93
N GLN A 142 5.32 13.79 -3.75
CA GLN A 142 6.09 15.04 -3.74
C GLN A 142 5.92 15.82 -5.05
N PHE A 143 4.72 15.76 -5.63
CA PHE A 143 4.30 16.51 -6.84
C PHE A 143 5.37 16.50 -7.97
N GLY A 144 6.13 15.41 -8.13
CA GLY A 144 7.17 15.26 -9.15
C GLY A 144 8.37 16.21 -8.99
N LEU A 145 8.57 16.82 -7.81
CA LEU A 145 9.67 17.75 -7.59
C LEU A 145 11.03 17.09 -7.75
N HIS A 146 11.87 17.64 -8.60
CA HIS A 146 13.23 17.16 -8.87
C HIS A 146 14.30 17.95 -8.12
N ILE A 147 14.28 19.29 -8.18
CA ILE A 147 15.34 20.18 -7.69
C ILE A 147 14.95 20.75 -6.32
N GLY A 148 15.89 20.72 -5.38
CA GLY A 148 15.70 21.32 -4.04
C GLY A 148 14.73 20.58 -3.14
N GLY A 149 14.30 19.36 -3.52
CA GLY A 149 13.23 18.69 -2.86
C GLY A 149 13.38 17.23 -2.47
N PRO A 150 14.41 16.46 -2.87
CA PRO A 150 14.49 15.07 -2.43
C PRO A 150 14.41 14.94 -0.91
N THR A 151 13.31 14.38 -0.42
CA THR A 151 13.11 14.17 1.00
C THR A 151 13.64 12.81 1.46
N ILE A 152 13.97 11.92 0.51
CA ILE A 152 14.50 10.59 0.76
C ILE A 152 15.93 10.50 0.25
N GLY A 153 16.83 10.23 1.17
CA GLY A 153 18.19 9.79 0.97
C GLY A 153 18.44 8.54 1.81
N ASP A 154 19.67 8.09 1.93
CA ASP A 154 20.07 6.85 2.61
C ASP A 154 19.68 6.81 4.10
N ASN A 155 19.81 7.92 4.83
CA ASN A 155 19.41 7.99 6.24
C ASN A 155 17.89 7.74 6.42
N VAL A 156 17.06 8.39 5.60
CA VAL A 156 15.61 8.22 5.63
C VAL A 156 15.23 6.82 5.12
N GLY A 157 15.91 6.33 4.08
CA GLY A 157 15.74 4.96 3.58
C GLY A 157 16.03 3.91 4.64
N ASN A 158 17.14 4.04 5.38
CA ASN A 158 17.46 3.16 6.52
C ASN A 158 16.40 3.23 7.62
N ALA A 159 15.88 4.41 7.95
CA ALA A 159 14.84 4.57 8.95
C ALA A 159 13.53 3.91 8.52
N ILE A 160 13.13 4.05 7.24
CA ILE A 160 11.95 3.39 6.67
C ILE A 160 12.12 1.87 6.77
N TYR A 161 13.25 1.34 6.30
CA TYR A 161 13.51 -0.09 6.30
C TYR A 161 13.56 -0.66 7.72
N ALA A 162 14.22 0.02 8.66
CA ALA A 162 14.31 -0.40 10.05
C ALA A 162 12.94 -0.55 10.73
N LYS A 163 11.96 0.28 10.35
CA LYS A 163 10.61 0.25 10.92
C LYS A 163 9.68 -0.73 10.20
N SER A 164 9.72 -0.73 8.88
CA SER A 164 8.75 -1.49 8.07
C SER A 164 9.28 -2.83 7.55
N GLY A 165 10.60 -2.99 7.45
CA GLY A 165 11.23 -4.10 6.72
C GLY A 165 10.93 -4.04 5.21
N ASN A 166 10.58 -2.85 4.69
CA ASN A 166 10.07 -2.69 3.34
C ASN A 166 10.62 -1.39 2.70
N GLY A 167 10.18 -1.08 1.49
CA GLY A 167 10.64 0.03 0.68
C GLY A 167 9.61 1.14 0.47
N ILE A 168 9.68 1.78 -0.69
CA ILE A 168 8.93 3.00 -1.00
C ILE A 168 8.24 2.96 -2.36
N VAL A 169 7.14 3.69 -2.47
CA VAL A 169 6.63 4.26 -3.72
C VAL A 169 6.63 5.79 -3.57
N TYR A 170 7.46 6.47 -4.35
CA TYR A 170 7.75 7.87 -4.13
C TYR A 170 7.61 8.69 -5.42
N ASP A 171 6.54 9.47 -5.52
CA ASP A 171 6.31 10.35 -6.68
C ASP A 171 7.09 11.67 -6.52
N GLY A 172 8.39 11.55 -6.67
CA GLY A 172 9.40 12.60 -6.51
C GLY A 172 10.80 12.08 -6.78
N ALA A 173 11.81 12.93 -6.61
CA ALA A 173 13.20 12.53 -6.74
C ALA A 173 13.76 11.99 -5.42
N VAL A 174 14.63 10.98 -5.51
CA VAL A 174 15.46 10.49 -4.39
C VAL A 174 16.92 10.90 -4.58
N ARG A 175 17.71 10.81 -3.52
CA ARG A 175 19.17 11.05 -3.56
C ARG A 175 19.92 9.89 -2.88
N ASP A 176 21.24 9.95 -2.88
CA ASP A 176 22.11 8.99 -2.20
C ASP A 176 21.88 7.52 -2.67
N ILE A 177 21.72 7.35 -3.99
CA ILE A 177 21.36 6.08 -4.64
C ILE A 177 22.23 4.90 -4.18
N ASN A 178 23.55 5.10 -4.04
CA ASN A 178 24.45 4.03 -3.61
C ASN A 178 24.17 3.60 -2.16
N GLY A 179 23.83 4.55 -1.29
CA GLY A 179 23.42 4.27 0.07
C GLY A 179 22.08 3.53 0.16
N LEU A 180 21.10 3.93 -0.67
CA LEU A 180 19.82 3.24 -0.77
C LEU A 180 19.96 1.82 -1.33
N LYS A 181 20.80 1.60 -2.35
CA LYS A 181 21.13 0.27 -2.88
C LYS A 181 21.83 -0.64 -1.87
N ALA A 182 22.56 -0.08 -0.92
CA ALA A 182 23.22 -0.83 0.13
C ALA A 182 22.27 -1.36 1.22
N ILE A 183 21.03 -0.89 1.27
CA ILE A 183 19.99 -1.40 2.17
C ILE A 183 19.38 -2.66 1.54
N ASP A 184 19.83 -3.84 1.99
CA ASP A 184 19.31 -5.10 1.47
C ASP A 184 17.81 -5.23 1.75
N GLY A 185 17.01 -5.50 0.70
CA GLY A 185 15.54 -5.61 0.79
C GLY A 185 14.76 -4.29 0.65
N PHE A 186 15.43 -3.14 0.50
CA PHE A 186 14.78 -1.84 0.27
C PHE A 186 14.34 -1.70 -1.19
N VAL A 187 13.20 -2.30 -1.53
CA VAL A 187 12.64 -2.23 -2.88
C VAL A 187 11.98 -0.87 -3.10
N SER A 188 12.37 -0.16 -4.15
CA SER A 188 11.94 1.23 -4.33
C SER A 188 11.44 1.51 -5.74
N PHE A 189 10.36 2.27 -5.80
CA PHE A 189 9.79 2.86 -7.02
C PHE A 189 9.73 4.38 -6.83
N PHE A 190 10.41 5.14 -7.69
CA PHE A 190 10.50 6.60 -7.57
C PHE A 190 10.55 7.26 -8.94
N SER A 191 10.24 8.57 -9.01
CA SER A 191 10.13 9.27 -10.29
C SER A 191 11.46 9.58 -10.93
N SER A 192 12.49 9.91 -10.14
CA SER A 192 13.81 10.27 -10.65
C SER A 192 14.86 10.35 -9.54
N TYR A 193 16.10 10.57 -9.94
CA TYR A 193 17.23 10.87 -9.06
C TYR A 193 17.65 12.34 -9.20
N HIS A 194 17.94 12.98 -8.07
CA HIS A 194 18.56 14.30 -8.04
C HIS A 194 19.45 14.48 -6.79
N PRO A 195 20.67 15.03 -6.89
CA PRO A 195 21.59 15.15 -5.76
C PRO A 195 21.26 16.28 -4.77
N SER A 196 20.24 17.10 -5.02
CA SER A 196 19.90 18.22 -4.13
C SER A 196 19.43 17.74 -2.75
N HIS A 197 19.58 18.63 -1.76
CA HIS A 197 19.14 18.35 -0.40
C HIS A 197 17.66 18.69 -0.22
N HIS A 198 17.02 18.02 0.76
CA HIS A 198 15.81 18.52 1.38
C HIS A 198 16.10 19.83 2.10
N ASN A 199 15.08 20.67 2.23
CA ASN A 199 15.13 22.00 2.84
C ASN A 199 16.09 22.09 4.04
N GLN A 200 17.07 22.93 3.92
CA GLN A 200 17.82 23.45 5.06
C GLN A 200 17.29 24.87 5.39
N ALA A 201 17.70 25.42 6.52
CA ALA A 201 17.21 26.73 6.97
C ALA A 201 17.31 27.78 5.84
N GLY A 202 16.17 28.26 5.36
CA GLY A 202 16.05 29.26 4.29
C GLY A 202 15.54 28.73 2.94
N ASP A 203 15.56 27.43 2.70
CA ASP A 203 15.09 26.82 1.44
C ASP A 203 13.74 26.12 1.66
N LEU A 204 12.66 26.81 1.31
CA LEU A 204 11.29 26.32 1.44
C LEU A 204 10.81 25.64 0.17
N ASN A 205 11.30 24.43 -0.10
CA ASN A 205 10.92 23.74 -1.32
C ASN A 205 9.66 22.89 -1.15
N THR A 206 9.49 22.24 0.01
CA THR A 206 8.34 21.36 0.29
C THR A 206 7.83 21.54 1.71
N MET A 207 6.55 21.24 1.92
CA MET A 207 5.92 21.14 3.23
C MET A 207 5.01 19.92 3.32
N LEU A 208 4.99 19.25 4.47
CA LEU A 208 4.15 18.09 4.73
C LEU A 208 2.71 18.55 5.02
N ILE A 209 1.77 18.16 4.19
CA ILE A 209 0.37 18.54 4.31
C ILE A 209 -0.48 17.42 4.89
N GLY A 210 -0.20 16.17 4.54
CA GLY A 210 -1.02 15.05 4.94
C GLY A 210 -0.23 13.80 5.29
N ILE A 211 -0.70 13.08 6.33
CA ILE A 211 -0.26 11.74 6.69
C ILE A 211 -1.49 10.85 6.82
N ASN A 212 -1.48 9.71 6.17
CA ASN A 212 -2.59 8.76 6.07
C ASN A 212 -3.85 9.35 5.41
N GLN A 213 -3.76 10.54 4.81
CA GLN A 213 -4.80 11.10 3.97
C GLN A 213 -4.80 10.44 2.59
N PRO A 214 -5.92 10.50 1.84
CA PRO A 214 -5.91 10.15 0.43
C PRO A 214 -4.82 10.94 -0.29
N THR A 215 -3.99 10.25 -1.06
CA THR A 215 -2.94 10.90 -1.83
C THR A 215 -3.02 10.50 -3.30
N GLN A 216 -2.48 11.32 -4.16
CA GLN A 216 -2.39 11.02 -5.59
C GLN A 216 -0.98 10.54 -5.91
N ILE A 217 -0.85 9.35 -6.49
CA ILE A 217 0.40 8.81 -7.05
C ILE A 217 0.18 8.64 -8.55
N ARG A 218 0.83 9.46 -9.37
CA ARG A 218 0.52 9.56 -10.79
C ARG A 218 -0.99 9.85 -10.99
N GLN A 219 -1.71 8.95 -11.71
CA GLN A 219 -3.17 9.03 -11.90
C GLN A 219 -3.98 8.27 -10.83
N VAL A 220 -3.32 7.64 -9.87
CA VAL A 220 -3.97 6.76 -8.88
C VAL A 220 -4.32 7.53 -7.62
N THR A 221 -5.53 7.37 -7.14
CA THR A 221 -5.90 7.74 -5.76
C THR A 221 -5.52 6.58 -4.83
N VAL A 222 -4.60 6.83 -3.89
CA VAL A 222 -4.12 5.85 -2.93
C VAL A 222 -4.63 6.19 -1.54
N MET A 223 -5.20 5.20 -0.88
CA MET A 223 -5.66 5.29 0.50
C MET A 223 -4.64 4.66 1.46
N ALA A 224 -4.55 5.20 2.66
CA ALA A 224 -3.79 4.54 3.71
C ALA A 224 -4.41 3.17 4.04
N GLY A 225 -3.58 2.13 4.00
CA GLY A 225 -4.01 0.73 4.15
C GLY A 225 -4.26 -0.01 2.83
N ASP A 226 -4.21 0.66 1.67
CA ASP A 226 -4.20 -0.05 0.38
C ASP A 226 -3.01 -1.01 0.32
N VAL A 227 -3.18 -2.15 -0.33
CA VAL A 227 -2.06 -3.07 -0.59
C VAL A 227 -1.30 -2.57 -1.82
N VAL A 228 -0.01 -2.37 -1.64
CA VAL A 228 0.94 -2.01 -2.69
C VAL A 228 1.48 -3.30 -3.29
N LEU A 229 1.41 -3.43 -4.61
CA LEU A 229 2.07 -4.46 -5.40
C LEU A 229 2.98 -3.77 -6.41
N GLY A 230 4.29 -3.78 -6.14
CA GLY A 230 5.30 -3.18 -7.02
C GLY A 230 6.23 -4.24 -7.59
N ARG A 231 6.27 -4.33 -8.92
CA ARG A 231 7.13 -5.24 -9.70
C ARG A 231 7.26 -4.75 -11.14
N ASP A 232 8.18 -5.26 -11.88
CA ASP A 232 8.32 -5.06 -13.34
C ASP A 232 8.26 -3.58 -13.78
N GLY A 233 8.80 -2.67 -12.94
CA GLY A 233 8.82 -1.23 -13.23
C GLY A 233 7.49 -0.49 -13.03
N ALA A 234 6.50 -1.14 -12.43
CA ALA A 234 5.16 -0.61 -12.19
C ALA A 234 4.66 -0.90 -10.76
N VAL A 235 3.59 -0.22 -10.37
CA VAL A 235 2.94 -0.39 -9.07
C VAL A 235 1.42 -0.45 -9.25
N THR A 236 0.79 -1.46 -8.68
CA THR A 236 -0.67 -1.55 -8.53
C THR A 236 -1.05 -1.30 -7.07
N PHE A 237 -2.04 -0.44 -6.86
CA PHE A 237 -2.61 -0.16 -5.54
C PHE A 237 -3.96 -0.87 -5.42
N ILE A 238 -4.09 -1.75 -4.46
CA ILE A 238 -5.24 -2.63 -4.30
C ILE A 238 -6.02 -2.22 -3.06
N PRO A 239 -7.29 -1.80 -3.19
CA PRO A 239 -8.13 -1.53 -2.03
C PRO A 239 -8.15 -2.71 -1.07
N PRO A 240 -8.04 -2.50 0.25
CA PRO A 240 -7.83 -3.58 1.22
C PRO A 240 -8.94 -4.65 1.19
N HIS A 241 -10.19 -4.27 0.94
CA HIS A 241 -11.34 -5.18 0.85
C HIS A 241 -11.32 -6.08 -0.40
N LEU A 242 -10.46 -5.80 -1.39
CA LEU A 242 -10.27 -6.60 -2.59
C LEU A 242 -8.99 -7.44 -2.57
N ALA A 243 -8.11 -7.24 -1.56
CA ALA A 243 -6.81 -7.89 -1.53
C ALA A 243 -6.89 -9.42 -1.53
N GLU A 244 -7.76 -9.99 -0.71
CA GLU A 244 -7.99 -11.44 -0.66
C GLU A 244 -8.58 -11.97 -1.97
N LYS A 245 -9.57 -11.26 -2.54
CA LYS A 245 -10.16 -11.62 -3.84
C LYS A 245 -9.14 -11.63 -4.96
N VAL A 246 -8.24 -10.64 -4.98
CA VAL A 246 -7.14 -10.57 -5.97
C VAL A 246 -6.24 -11.79 -5.83
N VAL A 247 -5.81 -12.14 -4.63
CA VAL A 247 -4.94 -13.29 -4.38
C VAL A 247 -5.62 -14.60 -4.81
N ILE A 248 -6.84 -14.86 -4.35
CA ILE A 248 -7.55 -16.11 -4.67
C ILE A 248 -7.79 -16.24 -6.18
N THR A 249 -8.22 -15.15 -6.83
CA THR A 249 -8.43 -15.16 -8.28
C THR A 249 -7.13 -15.42 -9.04
N SER A 250 -6.03 -14.77 -8.62
CA SER A 250 -4.70 -14.98 -9.21
C SER A 250 -4.24 -16.44 -9.11
N GLU A 251 -4.44 -17.07 -7.95
CA GLU A 251 -4.08 -18.49 -7.75
C GLU A 251 -4.87 -19.42 -8.68
N VAL A 252 -6.16 -19.15 -8.86
CA VAL A 252 -6.99 -19.91 -9.84
C VAL A 252 -6.48 -19.70 -11.27
N VAL A 253 -6.19 -18.45 -11.65
CA VAL A 253 -5.66 -18.12 -13.00
C VAL A 253 -4.36 -18.85 -13.23
N ARG A 254 -3.42 -18.82 -12.29
CA ARG A 254 -2.13 -19.56 -12.42
C ARG A 254 -2.32 -21.06 -12.60
N LEU A 255 -3.26 -21.69 -11.88
CA LEU A 255 -3.57 -23.11 -12.07
C LEU A 255 -4.11 -23.39 -13.47
N ARG A 256 -4.98 -22.51 -13.99
CA ARG A 256 -5.51 -22.60 -15.35
C ARG A 256 -4.39 -22.44 -16.40
N ASP A 257 -3.48 -21.49 -16.18
CA ASP A 257 -2.33 -21.27 -17.07
C ASP A 257 -1.37 -22.48 -17.07
N MET A 258 -1.06 -23.04 -15.90
CA MET A 258 -0.23 -24.24 -15.78
C MET A 258 -0.84 -25.42 -16.55
N PHE A 259 -2.13 -25.64 -16.39
CA PHE A 259 -2.87 -26.67 -17.16
C PHE A 259 -2.86 -26.35 -18.66
N GLY A 260 -3.28 -25.14 -19.03
CA GLY A 260 -3.34 -24.73 -20.44
C GLY A 260 -2.00 -24.87 -21.15
N HIS A 261 -0.92 -24.36 -20.52
CA HIS A 261 0.43 -24.50 -21.06
C HIS A 261 0.90 -25.95 -21.18
N SER A 262 0.53 -26.83 -20.24
CA SER A 262 0.81 -28.26 -20.34
C SER A 262 0.11 -28.87 -21.57
N ARG A 263 -1.19 -28.65 -21.69
CA ARG A 263 -2.02 -29.18 -22.76
C ARG A 263 -1.64 -28.65 -24.13
N LEU A 264 -1.21 -27.38 -24.23
CA LEU A 264 -0.67 -26.79 -25.45
C LEU A 264 0.64 -27.48 -25.87
N ARG A 265 1.58 -27.70 -24.93
CA ARG A 265 2.85 -28.40 -25.21
C ARG A 265 2.65 -29.86 -25.61
N GLU A 266 1.64 -30.51 -25.05
CA GLU A 266 1.26 -31.89 -25.38
C GLU A 266 0.48 -32.00 -26.71
N GLY A 267 0.06 -30.87 -27.29
CA GLY A 267 -0.74 -30.84 -28.54
C GLY A 267 -2.19 -31.31 -28.34
N VAL A 268 -2.69 -31.34 -27.11
CA VAL A 268 -4.06 -31.78 -26.77
C VAL A 268 -5.09 -30.75 -27.22
N TYR A 269 -4.81 -29.47 -26.96
CA TYR A 269 -5.66 -28.36 -27.34
C TYR A 269 -4.91 -27.34 -28.21
N THR A 270 -5.65 -26.55 -28.98
CA THR A 270 -5.13 -25.41 -29.74
C THR A 270 -5.09 -24.13 -28.88
N ALA A 271 -4.28 -23.15 -29.29
CA ALA A 271 -4.23 -21.85 -28.66
C ALA A 271 -5.63 -21.20 -28.56
N GLY A 272 -6.42 -21.25 -29.66
CA GLY A 272 -7.77 -20.71 -29.67
C GLY A 272 -8.74 -21.40 -28.70
N GLN A 273 -8.53 -22.65 -28.33
CA GLN A 273 -9.33 -23.35 -27.32
C GLN A 273 -8.93 -22.96 -25.91
N ILE A 274 -7.65 -22.68 -25.65
CA ILE A 274 -7.15 -22.32 -24.34
C ILE A 274 -7.36 -20.82 -24.05
N ASP A 275 -7.18 -19.94 -25.03
CA ASP A 275 -7.29 -18.48 -24.88
C ASP A 275 -8.74 -17.96 -24.84
N THR A 276 -9.73 -18.82 -25.04
CA THR A 276 -11.13 -18.45 -25.00
C THR A 276 -11.84 -19.10 -23.83
N ARG A 277 -13.16 -18.86 -23.71
CA ARG A 277 -13.96 -19.56 -22.70
C ARG A 277 -13.89 -21.07 -22.94
N TRP A 278 -13.49 -21.82 -21.93
CA TRP A 278 -13.33 -23.26 -22.02
C TRP A 278 -14.66 -23.99 -22.21
N SER A 279 -14.62 -25.04 -23.03
CA SER A 279 -15.74 -25.94 -23.17
C SER A 279 -15.90 -26.83 -21.93
N PRO A 280 -17.07 -27.46 -21.72
CA PRO A 280 -17.26 -28.41 -20.61
C PRO A 280 -16.25 -29.56 -20.58
N GLU A 281 -15.74 -29.98 -21.75
CA GLU A 281 -14.72 -31.03 -21.87
C GLU A 281 -13.37 -30.54 -21.31
N ILE A 282 -12.97 -29.30 -21.61
CA ILE A 282 -11.73 -28.70 -21.11
C ILE A 282 -11.84 -28.47 -19.61
N GLU A 283 -12.97 -27.98 -19.11
CA GLU A 283 -13.20 -27.80 -17.66
C GLU A 283 -13.15 -29.13 -16.90
N LYS A 284 -13.67 -30.22 -17.51
CA LYS A 284 -13.57 -31.56 -16.93
C LYS A 284 -12.13 -32.07 -16.91
N ASP A 285 -11.37 -31.87 -18.00
CA ASP A 285 -9.95 -32.24 -18.06
C ASP A 285 -9.15 -31.43 -17.02
N PHE A 286 -9.39 -30.15 -16.89
CA PHE A 286 -8.77 -29.32 -15.86
C PHE A 286 -9.03 -29.86 -14.45
N SER A 287 -10.27 -30.19 -14.14
CA SER A 287 -10.62 -30.76 -12.84
C SER A 287 -9.91 -32.11 -12.58
N GLN A 288 -9.77 -32.96 -13.60
CA GLN A 288 -9.02 -34.19 -13.49
C GLN A 288 -7.52 -33.94 -13.31
N TRP A 289 -6.97 -32.97 -14.08
CA TRP A 289 -5.58 -32.59 -13.99
C TRP A 289 -5.23 -32.06 -12.60
N LEU A 290 -6.05 -31.17 -12.02
CA LEU A 290 -5.88 -30.67 -10.65
C LEU A 290 -5.85 -31.81 -9.63
N ASN A 291 -6.79 -32.77 -9.71
CA ASN A 291 -6.82 -33.93 -8.83
C ASN A 291 -5.55 -34.79 -8.92
N ASN A 292 -5.01 -34.94 -10.12
CA ASN A 292 -3.84 -35.76 -10.36
C ASN A 292 -2.53 -35.10 -9.91
N HIS A 293 -2.48 -33.74 -9.90
CA HIS A 293 -1.28 -32.95 -9.61
C HIS A 293 -1.31 -32.21 -8.27
N LYS A 294 -2.37 -32.37 -7.47
CA LYS A 294 -2.59 -31.58 -6.25
C LYS A 294 -1.46 -31.60 -5.20
N ASN A 295 -0.56 -32.59 -5.30
CA ASN A 295 0.60 -32.68 -4.40
C ASN A 295 1.84 -31.95 -4.95
N ASP A 296 1.85 -31.58 -6.22
CA ASP A 296 3.00 -31.02 -6.93
C ASP A 296 2.78 -29.55 -7.34
N LEU A 297 1.59 -29.02 -7.07
CA LEU A 297 1.23 -27.64 -7.40
C LEU A 297 1.72 -26.66 -6.33
N PRO A 298 2.04 -25.41 -6.70
CA PRO A 298 2.57 -24.40 -5.77
C PRO A 298 1.52 -23.76 -4.85
N ILE A 299 0.34 -24.39 -4.74
CA ILE A 299 -0.78 -23.94 -3.92
C ILE A 299 -1.10 -25.05 -2.91
N PRO A 300 -1.41 -24.73 -1.64
CA PRO A 300 -1.77 -25.73 -0.65
C PRO A 300 -2.90 -26.66 -1.11
N LYS A 301 -2.76 -27.95 -0.82
CA LYS A 301 -3.71 -28.99 -1.24
C LYS A 301 -5.15 -28.68 -0.80
N GLU A 302 -5.29 -28.20 0.42
CA GLU A 302 -6.57 -27.83 1.01
C GLU A 302 -7.28 -26.74 0.19
N GLN A 303 -6.50 -25.78 -0.31
CA GLN A 303 -6.99 -24.69 -1.16
C GLN A 303 -7.38 -25.20 -2.57
N ILE A 304 -6.62 -26.15 -3.13
CA ILE A 304 -7.00 -26.79 -4.40
C ILE A 304 -8.32 -27.58 -4.23
N GLU A 305 -8.49 -28.26 -3.11
CA GLU A 305 -9.73 -28.98 -2.79
C GLU A 305 -10.93 -28.04 -2.62
N GLU A 306 -10.71 -26.83 -2.07
CA GLU A 306 -11.71 -25.77 -1.97
C GLU A 306 -12.09 -25.22 -3.35
N ILE A 307 -11.11 -24.89 -4.19
CA ILE A 307 -11.31 -24.45 -5.59
C ILE A 307 -12.14 -25.49 -6.35
N LEU A 308 -11.78 -26.77 -6.26
CA LEU A 308 -12.50 -27.86 -6.93
C LEU A 308 -13.95 -27.99 -6.44
N ARG A 309 -14.19 -27.75 -5.15
CA ARG A 309 -15.53 -27.82 -4.55
C ARG A 309 -16.40 -26.64 -4.97
N GLU A 310 -15.85 -25.43 -4.94
CA GLU A 310 -16.58 -24.19 -5.16
C GLU A 310 -16.68 -23.76 -6.61
N ARG A 311 -15.85 -24.34 -7.50
CA ARG A 311 -15.76 -23.96 -8.92
C ARG A 311 -15.61 -22.44 -9.09
N THR A 312 -14.60 -21.85 -8.45
CA THR A 312 -14.35 -20.41 -8.41
C THR A 312 -13.59 -19.85 -9.62
N TRP A 313 -13.58 -20.55 -10.75
CA TRP A 313 -12.98 -20.09 -12.01
C TRP A 313 -14.00 -19.76 -13.10
#